data_bc57a822003f9356cf105363865117f2
#
_entry.id   bc57a822003f9356cf105363865117f2
#
_cell.length_a   1.000
_cell.length_b   1.000
_cell.length_c   1.000
_cell.angle_alpha   90.00
_cell.angle_beta   90.00
_cell.angle_gamma   90.00
#
_symmetry.space_group_name_H-M   'P 1'
#
loop_
_entity.id
_entity.type
_entity.pdbx_description
1 polymer ?
#
loop_
_entity_poly.entity_id
_entity_poly.type
_entity_poly.pdbx_seq_one_letter_code
_entity_poly.pdbx_strand_id
1 'polypeptide(L)'
;MIIPITVVSLMLSSCTSAQLQQAASQLPQILETSGLGQTQIAAGLKEALQQGIDKQVVNLTKTDGFYNNSLVRIGLPSELQKVEKTLRDVGLGSLADEGIKSLNKAASNAVKEATPIFVDAITKMTISDATNILMGNKNAATQYLQKSTKTSLYSKFNPVIKSSFTKVGADKVWSNIITKYNAIPTVKKINPDLTDYVTQQALTGVYTMIEKEEANIRTNVSARSTNVLKTVFAMQDKK
;
A
#
# COMPACT_ATOMS: atom_id res chain seq x y z
N MET A 1 37.41 -46.44 17.78
CA MET A 1 36.00 -46.29 17.40
C MET A 1 35.80 -44.79 17.19
N ILE A 2 35.94 -44.37 15.92
CA ILE A 2 35.97 -42.95 15.51
C ILE A 2 34.64 -42.65 14.83
N ILE A 3 33.86 -41.72 15.38
CA ILE A 3 32.57 -41.27 14.82
C ILE A 3 32.84 -40.05 13.98
N PRO A 4 32.46 -39.99 12.70
CA PRO A 4 32.59 -38.79 11.91
C PRO A 4 31.43 -37.82 12.17
N ILE A 5 31.77 -36.58 12.48
CA ILE A 5 30.84 -35.45 12.59
C ILE A 5 30.47 -35.00 11.20
N THR A 6 29.20 -35.18 10.83
CA THR A 6 28.63 -34.68 9.57
C THR A 6 28.27 -33.22 9.76
N VAL A 7 29.01 -32.35 9.10
CA VAL A 7 28.69 -30.92 9.02
C VAL A 7 27.54 -30.75 8.01
N VAL A 8 26.35 -30.39 8.52
CA VAL A 8 25.22 -29.97 7.70
C VAL A 8 25.43 -28.52 7.30
N SER A 9 25.85 -28.30 6.05
CA SER A 9 25.95 -26.98 5.46
C SER A 9 24.55 -26.47 5.09
N LEU A 10 24.03 -25.45 5.82
CA LEU A 10 22.85 -24.71 5.44
C LEU A 10 23.16 -23.86 4.20
N MET A 11 22.70 -24.32 3.05
CA MET A 11 22.67 -23.53 1.82
C MET A 11 21.60 -22.45 1.92
N LEU A 12 22.00 -21.21 2.22
CA LEU A 12 21.18 -20.01 2.04
C LEU A 12 21.00 -19.79 0.53
N SER A 13 19.84 -20.18 0.02
CA SER A 13 19.47 -19.94 -1.37
C SER A 13 19.19 -18.45 -1.57
N SER A 14 20.22 -17.70 -1.91
CA SER A 14 20.08 -16.36 -2.49
C SER A 14 19.36 -16.52 -3.84
N CYS A 15 18.20 -15.88 -4.01
CA CYS A 15 17.56 -15.75 -5.32
C CYS A 15 18.50 -14.95 -6.24
N THR A 16 19.25 -15.67 -7.06
CA THR A 16 20.21 -15.10 -8.00
C THR A 16 19.52 -14.64 -9.27
N SER A 17 20.07 -13.60 -9.91
CA SER A 17 19.72 -13.09 -11.23
C SER A 17 19.53 -14.19 -12.31
N ALA A 18 20.11 -15.35 -12.12
CA ALA A 18 19.94 -16.53 -12.96
C ALA A 18 18.51 -17.10 -12.97
N GLN A 19 17.76 -17.03 -11.86
CA GLN A 19 16.35 -17.49 -11.81
C GLN A 19 15.42 -16.54 -12.57
N LEU A 20 15.70 -15.24 -12.55
CA LEU A 20 14.97 -14.24 -13.35
C LEU A 20 15.26 -14.42 -14.85
N GLN A 21 16.47 -14.77 -15.22
CA GLN A 21 16.86 -15.05 -16.60
C GLN A 21 16.23 -16.35 -17.12
N GLN A 22 16.12 -17.40 -16.29
CA GLN A 22 15.41 -18.64 -16.66
C GLN A 22 13.90 -18.42 -16.82
N ALA A 23 13.27 -17.63 -15.96
CA ALA A 23 11.86 -17.26 -16.12
C ALA A 23 11.62 -16.47 -17.42
N ALA A 24 12.52 -15.56 -17.77
CA ALA A 24 12.44 -14.78 -19.00
C ALA A 24 12.66 -15.65 -20.27
N SER A 25 13.46 -16.69 -20.21
CA SER A 25 13.70 -17.59 -21.33
C SER A 25 12.57 -18.60 -21.59
N GLN A 26 11.73 -18.89 -20.58
CA GLN A 26 10.55 -19.75 -20.74
C GLN A 26 9.31 -19.01 -21.25
N LEU A 27 9.31 -17.66 -21.19
CA LEU A 27 8.19 -16.84 -21.65
C LEU A 27 7.78 -17.07 -23.11
N PRO A 28 8.71 -17.18 -24.09
CA PRO A 28 8.32 -17.41 -25.48
C PRO A 28 7.54 -18.71 -25.66
N GLN A 29 7.92 -19.80 -24.98
CA GLN A 29 7.24 -21.10 -25.09
C GLN A 29 5.85 -21.10 -24.44
N ILE A 30 5.66 -20.36 -23.33
CA ILE A 30 4.37 -20.22 -22.66
C ILE A 30 3.43 -19.34 -23.51
N LEU A 31 3.97 -18.34 -24.19
CA LEU A 31 3.23 -17.43 -25.08
C LEU A 31 2.70 -18.16 -26.31
N GLU A 32 3.50 -19.01 -26.96
CA GLU A 32 3.09 -19.81 -28.12
C GLU A 32 1.95 -20.77 -27.77
N THR A 33 1.96 -21.33 -26.55
CA THR A 33 0.87 -22.24 -26.08
C THR A 33 -0.39 -21.52 -25.64
N SER A 34 -0.31 -20.23 -25.26
CA SER A 34 -1.48 -19.46 -24.79
C SER A 34 -2.18 -18.67 -25.90
N GLY A 35 -1.57 -18.53 -27.08
CA GLY A 35 -2.10 -17.72 -28.20
C GLY A 35 -2.10 -16.21 -27.92
N LEU A 36 -1.49 -15.73 -26.82
CA LEU A 36 -1.42 -14.31 -26.47
C LEU A 36 -0.05 -13.72 -26.77
N GLY A 37 -0.02 -12.63 -27.52
CA GLY A 37 1.19 -11.83 -27.70
C GLY A 37 1.57 -11.05 -26.43
N GLN A 38 2.86 -10.70 -26.29
CA GLN A 38 3.37 -9.91 -25.15
C GLN A 38 2.60 -8.59 -24.94
N THR A 39 2.17 -7.96 -26.03
CA THR A 39 1.37 -6.73 -26.00
C THR A 39 0.00 -6.95 -25.34
N GLN A 40 -0.65 -8.08 -25.63
CA GLN A 40 -1.96 -8.41 -25.04
C GLN A 40 -1.83 -8.72 -23.55
N ILE A 41 -0.74 -9.36 -23.13
CA ILE A 41 -0.44 -9.60 -21.71
C ILE A 41 -0.25 -8.28 -20.98
N ALA A 42 0.54 -7.37 -21.56
CA ALA A 42 0.77 -6.05 -20.96
C ALA A 42 -0.54 -5.25 -20.86
N ALA A 43 -1.39 -5.28 -21.90
CA ALA A 43 -2.69 -4.62 -21.89
C ALA A 43 -3.60 -5.20 -20.79
N GLY A 44 -3.68 -6.52 -20.68
CA GLY A 44 -4.48 -7.19 -19.66
C GLY A 44 -4.02 -6.89 -18.23
N LEU A 45 -2.70 -6.86 -17.99
CA LEU A 45 -2.19 -6.48 -16.67
C LEU A 45 -2.49 -5.02 -16.33
N LYS A 46 -2.32 -4.10 -17.30
CA LYS A 46 -2.66 -2.68 -17.10
C LYS A 46 -4.14 -2.50 -16.75
N GLU A 47 -5.03 -3.20 -17.45
CA GLU A 47 -6.47 -3.19 -17.16
C GLU A 47 -6.76 -3.72 -15.75
N ALA A 48 -6.12 -4.82 -15.35
CA ALA A 48 -6.24 -5.37 -14.00
C ALA A 48 -5.86 -4.38 -12.92
N LEU A 49 -4.71 -3.75 -13.10
CA LEU A 49 -4.19 -2.77 -12.15
C LEU A 49 -5.13 -1.56 -12.06
N GLN A 50 -5.62 -1.06 -13.20
CA GLN A 50 -6.56 0.05 -13.21
C GLN A 50 -7.84 -0.29 -12.43
N GLN A 51 -8.48 -1.41 -12.74
CA GLN A 51 -9.71 -1.84 -12.04
C GLN A 51 -9.47 -2.07 -10.55
N GLY A 52 -8.36 -2.71 -10.18
CA GLY A 52 -8.00 -2.95 -8.79
C GLY A 52 -7.78 -1.66 -8.01
N ILE A 53 -7.07 -0.69 -8.59
CA ILE A 53 -6.82 0.61 -7.98
C ILE A 53 -8.11 1.40 -7.82
N ASP A 54 -8.93 1.51 -8.87
CA ASP A 54 -10.19 2.26 -8.83
C ASP A 54 -11.11 1.71 -7.74
N LYS A 55 -11.24 0.39 -7.64
CA LYS A 55 -11.99 -0.27 -6.58
C LYS A 55 -11.48 0.10 -5.18
N GLN A 56 -10.17 0.08 -4.97
CA GLN A 56 -9.59 0.37 -3.65
C GLN A 56 -9.63 1.86 -3.32
N VAL A 57 -9.40 2.75 -4.28
CA VAL A 57 -9.57 4.20 -4.10
C VAL A 57 -11.01 4.51 -3.72
N VAL A 58 -12.00 3.96 -4.43
CA VAL A 58 -13.42 4.13 -4.09
C VAL A 58 -13.70 3.64 -2.67
N ASN A 59 -13.19 2.49 -2.25
CA ASN A 59 -13.40 1.96 -0.91
C ASN A 59 -12.81 2.86 0.18
N LEU A 60 -11.60 3.39 -0.03
CA LEU A 60 -10.91 4.25 0.92
C LEU A 60 -11.51 5.66 1.00
N THR A 61 -12.14 6.13 -0.07
CA THR A 61 -12.75 7.48 -0.15
C THR A 61 -14.22 7.53 0.28
N LYS A 62 -14.85 6.38 0.54
CA LYS A 62 -16.18 6.32 1.17
C LYS A 62 -16.17 6.98 2.54
N THR A 63 -17.34 7.34 3.03
CA THR A 63 -17.50 7.82 4.41
C THR A 63 -16.87 6.84 5.39
N ASP A 64 -15.93 7.35 6.18
CA ASP A 64 -15.16 6.57 7.16
C ASP A 64 -14.39 5.37 6.56
N GLY A 65 -14.02 5.42 5.27
CA GLY A 65 -13.36 4.32 4.55
C GLY A 65 -12.02 3.90 5.15
N PHE A 66 -11.25 4.83 5.72
CA PHE A 66 -10.08 4.52 6.53
C PHE A 66 -10.46 4.14 7.97
N TYR A 67 -11.33 4.92 8.61
CA TYR A 67 -11.65 4.77 10.03
C TYR A 67 -12.26 3.41 10.36
N ASN A 68 -13.19 2.92 9.52
CA ASN A 68 -13.89 1.64 9.72
C ASN A 68 -13.13 0.44 9.15
N ASN A 69 -12.00 0.65 8.51
CA ASN A 69 -11.20 -0.43 7.94
C ASN A 69 -9.99 -0.73 8.85
N SER A 70 -10.06 -1.85 9.57
CA SER A 70 -9.03 -2.26 10.55
C SER A 70 -7.63 -2.44 9.95
N LEU A 71 -7.51 -2.71 8.64
CA LEU A 71 -6.23 -2.89 7.96
C LEU A 71 -5.48 -1.57 7.73
N VAL A 72 -6.20 -0.46 7.63
CA VAL A 72 -5.63 0.84 7.22
C VAL A 72 -6.02 1.99 8.14
N ARG A 73 -6.80 1.72 9.17
CA ARG A 73 -7.19 2.73 10.17
C ARG A 73 -5.95 3.38 10.76
N ILE A 74 -5.89 4.69 10.67
CA ILE A 74 -4.80 5.50 11.20
C ILE A 74 -5.09 5.78 12.67
N GLY A 75 -4.27 5.20 13.55
CA GLY A 75 -4.24 5.53 14.97
C GLY A 75 -3.32 6.71 15.26
N LEU A 76 -3.13 7.02 16.53
CA LEU A 76 -2.14 7.99 16.96
C LEU A 76 -0.71 7.39 16.87
N PRO A 77 0.33 8.22 16.64
CA PRO A 77 1.71 7.80 16.77
C PRO A 77 1.94 7.16 18.15
N SER A 78 2.88 6.23 18.23
CA SER A 78 3.20 5.49 19.48
C SER A 78 3.44 6.42 20.68
N GLU A 79 4.06 7.55 20.43
CA GLU A 79 4.37 8.57 21.42
C GLU A 79 3.11 9.24 22.01
N LEU A 80 2.03 9.33 21.24
CA LEU A 80 0.75 9.91 21.68
C LEU A 80 -0.24 8.91 22.27
N GLN A 81 0.05 7.60 22.24
CA GLN A 81 -0.83 6.58 22.81
C GLN A 81 -1.01 6.73 24.33
N LYS A 82 0.02 7.24 25.04
CA LYS A 82 -0.09 7.57 26.46
C LYS A 82 -1.07 8.72 26.70
N VAL A 83 -1.06 9.73 25.81
CA VAL A 83 -2.00 10.86 25.86
C VAL A 83 -3.42 10.36 25.61
N GLU A 84 -3.62 9.52 24.61
CA GLU A 84 -4.91 8.87 24.33
C GLU A 84 -5.42 8.11 25.57
N LYS A 85 -4.57 7.27 26.16
CA LYS A 85 -4.93 6.51 27.36
C LYS A 85 -5.34 7.44 28.49
N THR A 86 -4.56 8.49 28.79
CA THR A 86 -4.89 9.47 29.82
C THR A 86 -6.23 10.15 29.57
N LEU A 87 -6.51 10.55 28.32
CA LEU A 87 -7.82 11.16 27.97
C LEU A 87 -8.97 10.18 28.26
N ARG A 88 -8.81 8.91 27.94
CA ARG A 88 -9.82 7.87 28.22
C ARG A 88 -9.99 7.64 29.73
N ASP A 89 -8.89 7.57 30.48
CA ASP A 89 -8.90 7.35 31.93
C ASP A 89 -9.62 8.48 32.70
N VAL A 90 -9.59 9.73 32.18
CA VAL A 90 -10.28 10.89 32.78
C VAL A 90 -11.67 11.16 32.16
N GLY A 91 -12.23 10.21 31.38
CA GLY A 91 -13.57 10.33 30.79
C GLY A 91 -13.68 11.18 29.53
N LEU A 92 -12.55 11.58 28.93
CA LEU A 92 -12.47 12.34 27.67
C LEU A 92 -12.21 11.46 26.44
N GLY A 93 -12.61 10.19 26.49
CA GLY A 93 -12.41 9.23 25.41
C GLY A 93 -13.05 9.64 24.08
N SER A 94 -14.21 10.29 24.12
CA SER A 94 -14.89 10.83 22.92
C SER A 94 -14.01 11.83 22.16
N LEU A 95 -13.26 12.66 22.86
CA LEU A 95 -12.35 13.64 22.25
C LEU A 95 -11.19 12.94 21.52
N ALA A 96 -10.66 11.86 22.11
CA ALA A 96 -9.65 11.04 21.45
C ALA A 96 -10.21 10.38 20.17
N ASP A 97 -11.43 9.83 20.23
CA ASP A 97 -12.09 9.20 19.09
C ASP A 97 -12.38 10.19 17.96
N GLU A 98 -12.85 11.39 18.28
CA GLU A 98 -13.05 12.47 17.30
C GLU A 98 -11.72 12.89 16.66
N GLY A 99 -10.65 13.01 17.47
CA GLY A 99 -9.32 13.29 16.98
C GLY A 99 -8.85 12.22 15.98
N ILE A 100 -8.93 10.94 16.34
CA ILE A 100 -8.56 9.83 15.46
C ILE A 100 -9.43 9.80 14.19
N LYS A 101 -10.74 10.05 14.33
CA LYS A 101 -11.65 10.13 13.18
C LYS A 101 -11.26 11.26 12.22
N SER A 102 -10.80 12.39 12.73
CA SER A 102 -10.35 13.51 11.91
C SER A 102 -9.11 13.17 11.09
N LEU A 103 -8.15 12.43 11.66
CA LEU A 103 -6.96 11.95 10.93
C LEU A 103 -7.37 11.05 9.75
N ASN A 104 -8.26 10.10 9.99
CA ASN A 104 -8.74 9.16 8.99
C ASN A 104 -9.58 9.85 7.89
N LYS A 105 -10.37 10.85 8.25
CA LYS A 105 -11.13 11.67 7.29
C LYS A 105 -10.18 12.46 6.38
N ALA A 106 -9.11 13.02 6.93
CA ALA A 106 -8.09 13.72 6.16
C ALA A 106 -7.39 12.79 5.16
N ALA A 107 -7.05 11.56 5.58
CA ALA A 107 -6.51 10.54 4.70
C ALA A 107 -7.48 10.16 3.57
N SER A 108 -8.75 9.91 3.87
CA SER A 108 -9.78 9.63 2.85
C SER A 108 -9.92 10.77 1.83
N ASN A 109 -9.81 12.02 2.28
CA ASN A 109 -9.86 13.18 1.39
C ASN A 109 -8.65 13.24 0.46
N ALA A 110 -7.46 12.96 0.99
CA ALA A 110 -6.22 12.98 0.20
C ALA A 110 -6.19 11.88 -0.87
N VAL A 111 -6.71 10.70 -0.55
CA VAL A 111 -6.71 9.55 -1.48
C VAL A 111 -7.56 9.80 -2.73
N LYS A 112 -8.47 10.77 -2.72
CA LYS A 112 -9.20 11.20 -3.93
C LYS A 112 -8.27 11.66 -5.06
N GLU A 113 -7.08 12.15 -4.70
CA GLU A 113 -6.06 12.60 -5.66
C GLU A 113 -5.20 11.45 -6.23
N ALA A 114 -5.43 10.21 -5.81
CA ALA A 114 -4.53 9.10 -6.14
C ALA A 114 -4.73 8.55 -7.56
N THR A 115 -5.98 8.47 -8.04
CA THR A 115 -6.30 7.81 -9.32
C THR A 115 -5.48 8.34 -10.50
N PRO A 116 -5.40 9.66 -10.77
CA PRO A 116 -4.66 10.15 -11.94
C PRO A 116 -3.16 9.82 -11.87
N ILE A 117 -2.58 9.76 -10.67
CA ILE A 117 -1.16 9.43 -10.48
C ILE A 117 -0.91 7.94 -10.78
N PHE A 118 -1.79 7.07 -10.35
CA PHE A 118 -1.69 5.64 -10.66
C PHE A 118 -1.93 5.36 -12.15
N VAL A 119 -2.91 6.04 -12.76
CA VAL A 119 -3.19 5.93 -14.22
C VAL A 119 -1.95 6.31 -15.02
N ASP A 120 -1.29 7.41 -14.66
CA ASP A 120 -0.06 7.84 -15.32
C ASP A 120 1.06 6.79 -15.20
N ALA A 121 1.27 6.23 -14.01
CA ALA A 121 2.26 5.19 -13.77
C ALA A 121 1.96 3.90 -14.56
N ILE A 122 0.68 3.48 -14.62
CA ILE A 122 0.24 2.31 -15.37
C ILE A 122 0.41 2.56 -16.88
N THR A 123 0.07 3.74 -17.36
CA THR A 123 0.21 4.09 -18.79
C THR A 123 1.67 4.03 -19.23
N LYS A 124 2.59 4.53 -18.41
CA LYS A 124 4.04 4.52 -18.66
C LYS A 124 4.70 3.15 -18.50
N MET A 125 4.00 2.16 -17.95
CA MET A 125 4.51 0.82 -17.79
C MET A 125 4.88 0.20 -19.14
N THR A 126 6.10 -0.31 -19.25
CA THR A 126 6.58 -1.02 -20.45
C THR A 126 6.05 -2.45 -20.51
N ILE A 127 6.19 -3.10 -21.66
CA ILE A 127 5.88 -4.53 -21.82
C ILE A 127 6.77 -5.39 -20.89
N SER A 128 8.05 -5.01 -20.75
CA SER A 128 8.98 -5.69 -19.85
C SER A 128 8.55 -5.55 -18.38
N ASP A 129 8.12 -4.36 -17.95
CA ASP A 129 7.60 -4.17 -16.59
C ASP A 129 6.39 -5.05 -16.34
N ALA A 130 5.43 -5.07 -17.28
CA ALA A 130 4.23 -5.87 -17.17
C ALA A 130 4.55 -7.38 -17.04
N THR A 131 5.47 -7.85 -17.84
CA THR A 131 5.95 -9.24 -17.79
C THR A 131 6.61 -9.56 -16.44
N ASN A 132 7.51 -8.70 -15.97
CA ASN A 132 8.19 -8.87 -14.70
C ASN A 132 7.21 -8.84 -13.51
N ILE A 133 6.18 -7.99 -13.57
CA ILE A 133 5.11 -7.95 -12.58
C ILE A 133 4.30 -9.24 -12.59
N LEU A 134 3.86 -9.69 -13.76
CA LEU A 134 3.05 -10.90 -13.89
C LEU A 134 3.79 -12.12 -13.36
N MET A 135 5.04 -12.30 -13.74
CA MET A 135 5.86 -13.45 -13.36
C MET A 135 6.55 -13.30 -12.01
N GLY A 136 6.47 -12.12 -11.41
CA GLY A 136 7.10 -11.76 -10.16
C GLY A 136 6.39 -12.28 -8.91
N ASN A 137 6.84 -11.80 -7.75
CA ASN A 137 6.28 -12.14 -6.44
C ASN A 137 4.82 -11.72 -6.30
N LYS A 138 4.17 -12.24 -5.26
CA LYS A 138 2.73 -12.00 -4.96
C LYS A 138 2.33 -10.52 -4.82
N ASN A 139 3.29 -9.61 -4.65
CA ASN A 139 3.09 -8.16 -4.51
C ASN A 139 3.95 -7.34 -5.50
N ALA A 140 4.36 -7.93 -6.62
CA ALA A 140 5.22 -7.28 -7.61
C ALA A 140 4.58 -6.03 -8.24
N ALA A 141 3.27 -6.03 -8.47
CA ALA A 141 2.55 -4.87 -8.98
C ALA A 141 2.51 -3.74 -7.94
N THR A 142 2.24 -4.08 -6.69
CA THR A 142 2.25 -3.11 -5.57
C THR A 142 3.62 -2.47 -5.41
N GLN A 143 4.70 -3.25 -5.46
CA GLN A 143 6.07 -2.73 -5.39
C GLN A 143 6.40 -1.81 -6.56
N TYR A 144 6.01 -2.16 -7.78
CA TYR A 144 6.17 -1.31 -8.96
C TYR A 144 5.44 0.03 -8.77
N LEU A 145 4.18 -0.01 -8.37
CA LEU A 145 3.38 1.19 -8.15
C LEU A 145 3.96 2.04 -7.01
N GLN A 146 4.39 1.42 -5.92
CA GLN A 146 5.01 2.14 -4.81
C GLN A 146 6.28 2.87 -5.25
N LYS A 147 7.14 2.20 -6.02
CA LYS A 147 8.38 2.81 -6.54
C LYS A 147 8.10 3.97 -7.49
N SER A 148 7.10 3.84 -8.36
CA SER A 148 6.82 4.82 -9.40
C SER A 148 5.94 5.99 -8.95
N THR A 149 5.16 5.84 -7.86
CA THR A 149 4.14 6.83 -7.49
C THR A 149 4.32 7.47 -6.12
N LYS A 150 5.13 6.91 -5.22
CA LYS A 150 5.24 7.35 -3.81
C LYS A 150 5.50 8.85 -3.67
N THR A 151 6.46 9.39 -4.41
CA THR A 151 6.83 10.81 -4.32
C THR A 151 5.69 11.71 -4.82
N SER A 152 5.08 11.37 -5.95
CA SER A 152 3.98 12.14 -6.53
C SER A 152 2.74 12.10 -5.65
N LEU A 153 2.40 10.93 -5.10
CA LEU A 153 1.30 10.80 -4.15
C LEU A 153 1.55 11.59 -2.86
N TYR A 154 2.76 11.52 -2.31
CA TYR A 154 3.12 12.30 -1.12
C TYR A 154 2.92 13.80 -1.37
N SER A 155 3.43 14.31 -2.49
CA SER A 155 3.33 15.73 -2.84
C SER A 155 1.87 16.19 -3.03
N LYS A 156 0.98 15.31 -3.43
CA LYS A 156 -0.45 15.61 -3.56
C LYS A 156 -1.22 15.44 -2.25
N PHE A 157 -0.93 14.40 -1.48
CA PHE A 157 -1.66 14.09 -0.24
C PHE A 157 -1.35 15.09 0.87
N ASN A 158 -0.08 15.45 1.05
CA ASN A 158 0.36 16.30 2.16
C ASN A 158 -0.41 17.63 2.26
N PRO A 159 -0.54 18.46 1.20
CA PRO A 159 -1.30 19.70 1.28
C PRO A 159 -2.80 19.49 1.50
N VAL A 160 -3.39 18.40 0.98
CA VAL A 160 -4.81 18.08 1.22
C VAL A 160 -5.05 17.71 2.67
N ILE A 161 -4.16 16.89 3.26
CA ILE A 161 -4.23 16.52 4.69
C ILE A 161 -4.09 17.75 5.56
N LYS A 162 -3.09 18.60 5.30
CA LYS A 162 -2.89 19.87 6.02
C LYS A 162 -4.13 20.75 5.97
N SER A 163 -4.69 20.97 4.77
CA SER A 163 -5.93 21.74 4.60
C SER A 163 -7.12 21.12 5.33
N SER A 164 -7.22 19.77 5.34
CA SER A 164 -8.29 19.07 6.06
C SER A 164 -8.20 19.27 7.56
N PHE A 165 -7.00 19.27 8.15
CA PHE A 165 -6.79 19.54 9.57
C PHE A 165 -7.14 20.97 9.93
N THR A 166 -6.71 21.95 9.14
CA THR A 166 -7.01 23.37 9.39
C THR A 166 -8.51 23.66 9.34
N LYS A 167 -9.24 23.04 8.39
CA LYS A 167 -10.69 23.22 8.25
C LYS A 167 -11.51 22.77 9.48
N VAL A 168 -11.03 21.76 10.19
CA VAL A 168 -11.71 21.23 11.40
C VAL A 168 -11.04 21.71 12.69
N GLY A 169 -10.01 22.56 12.61
CA GLY A 169 -9.24 23.05 13.76
C GLY A 169 -8.42 21.98 14.47
N ALA A 170 -8.30 20.79 13.89
CA ALA A 170 -7.57 19.68 14.49
C ALA A 170 -6.07 19.96 14.62
N ASP A 171 -5.49 20.72 13.69
CA ASP A 171 -4.11 21.17 13.72
C ASP A 171 -3.80 21.96 15.01
N LYS A 172 -4.65 22.89 15.41
CA LYS A 172 -4.48 23.68 16.63
C LYS A 172 -4.64 22.84 17.89
N VAL A 173 -5.64 21.97 17.92
CA VAL A 173 -5.88 21.08 19.07
C VAL A 173 -4.70 20.15 19.29
N TRP A 174 -4.24 19.45 18.26
CA TRP A 174 -3.11 18.55 18.35
C TRP A 174 -1.79 19.28 18.64
N SER A 175 -1.55 20.42 18.00
CA SER A 175 -0.37 21.24 18.26
C SER A 175 -0.31 21.68 19.74
N ASN A 176 -1.41 22.13 20.32
CA ASN A 176 -1.47 22.52 21.73
C ASN A 176 -1.20 21.33 22.68
N ILE A 177 -1.80 20.17 22.42
CA ILE A 177 -1.60 18.96 23.22
C ILE A 177 -0.15 18.54 23.16
N ILE A 178 0.44 18.45 21.96
CA ILE A 178 1.82 18.01 21.76
C ILE A 178 2.80 19.02 22.35
N THR A 179 2.55 20.31 22.23
CA THR A 179 3.42 21.35 22.81
C THR A 179 3.46 21.21 24.33
N LYS A 180 2.32 21.01 25.00
CA LYS A 180 2.28 20.76 26.46
C LYS A 180 3.01 19.45 26.83
N TYR A 181 2.82 18.40 26.07
CA TYR A 181 3.55 17.15 26.26
C TYR A 181 5.06 17.34 26.11
N ASN A 182 5.50 18.05 25.08
CA ASN A 182 6.92 18.34 24.82
C ASN A 182 7.57 19.26 25.88
N ALA A 183 6.78 19.96 26.68
CA ALA A 183 7.29 20.77 27.80
C ALA A 183 7.70 19.92 29.00
N ILE A 184 7.32 18.65 29.06
CA ILE A 184 7.73 17.71 30.13
C ILE A 184 9.21 17.33 29.89
N PRO A 185 10.13 17.51 30.85
CA PRO A 185 11.57 17.34 30.62
C PRO A 185 12.01 15.91 30.27
N THR A 186 11.24 14.90 30.70
CA THR A 186 11.62 13.46 30.62
C THR A 186 11.04 12.74 29.43
N VAL A 187 10.27 13.41 28.56
CA VAL A 187 9.62 12.77 27.42
C VAL A 187 10.42 12.94 26.14
N LYS A 188 10.32 11.95 25.25
CA LYS A 188 10.79 12.09 23.87
C LYS A 188 9.89 13.11 23.15
N LYS A 189 10.48 14.18 22.65
CA LYS A 189 9.76 15.23 21.93
C LYS A 189 9.15 14.69 20.64
N ILE A 190 7.92 15.12 20.34
CA ILE A 190 7.13 14.76 19.18
C ILE A 190 6.96 15.99 18.30
N ASN A 191 6.95 15.79 16.97
CA ASN A 191 6.58 16.84 16.04
C ASN A 191 5.09 17.21 16.26
N PRO A 192 4.77 18.47 16.55
CA PRO A 192 3.37 18.91 16.74
C PRO A 192 2.55 18.90 15.44
N ASP A 193 3.22 18.86 14.28
CA ASP A 193 2.54 18.73 12.99
C ASP A 193 2.36 17.25 12.62
N LEU A 194 1.13 16.76 12.76
CA LEU A 194 0.77 15.38 12.38
C LEU A 194 0.56 15.19 10.86
N THR A 195 0.69 16.24 10.06
CA THR A 195 0.42 16.19 8.61
C THR A 195 1.32 15.16 7.92
N ASP A 196 2.61 15.17 8.20
CA ASP A 196 3.56 14.20 7.61
C ASP A 196 3.22 12.77 8.05
N TYR A 197 2.99 12.56 9.35
CA TYR A 197 2.61 11.26 9.89
C TYR A 197 1.37 10.70 9.17
N VAL A 198 0.29 11.47 9.08
CA VAL A 198 -0.95 11.02 8.43
C VAL A 198 -0.74 10.82 6.93
N THR A 199 0.11 11.64 6.28
CA THR A 199 0.46 11.45 4.87
C THR A 199 1.15 10.11 4.64
N GLN A 200 2.13 9.74 5.46
CA GLN A 200 2.84 8.47 5.37
C GLN A 200 1.89 7.28 5.65
N GLN A 201 1.01 7.41 6.65
CA GLN A 201 0.02 6.38 6.96
C GLN A 201 -1.01 6.22 5.84
N ALA A 202 -1.48 7.31 5.23
CA ALA A 202 -2.40 7.27 4.10
C ALA A 202 -1.77 6.56 2.88
N LEU A 203 -0.51 6.85 2.57
CA LEU A 203 0.25 6.15 1.52
C LEU A 203 0.37 4.66 1.82
N THR A 204 0.76 4.32 3.04
CA THR A 204 0.84 2.92 3.49
C THR A 204 -0.51 2.23 3.34
N GLY A 205 -1.60 2.87 3.78
CA GLY A 205 -2.95 2.33 3.65
C GLY A 205 -3.37 2.07 2.21
N VAL A 206 -3.09 2.99 1.30
CA VAL A 206 -3.40 2.81 -0.13
C VAL A 206 -2.65 1.61 -0.69
N TYR A 207 -1.34 1.50 -0.45
CA TYR A 207 -0.56 0.37 -0.96
C TYR A 207 -0.96 -0.96 -0.32
N THR A 208 -1.31 -0.97 0.97
CA THR A 208 -1.84 -2.17 1.66
C THR A 208 -3.13 -2.67 0.99
N MET A 209 -4.02 -1.76 0.61
CA MET A 209 -5.26 -2.15 -0.06
C MET A 209 -5.03 -2.62 -1.50
N ILE A 210 -4.08 -2.02 -2.21
CA ILE A 210 -3.65 -2.48 -3.55
C ILE A 210 -3.01 -3.87 -3.45
N GLU A 211 -2.13 -4.11 -2.49
CA GLU A 211 -1.49 -5.42 -2.26
C GLU A 211 -2.53 -6.51 -1.95
N LYS A 212 -3.52 -6.18 -1.13
CA LYS A 212 -4.64 -7.10 -0.84
C LYS A 212 -5.42 -7.45 -2.11
N GLU A 213 -5.70 -6.48 -2.97
CA GLU A 213 -6.40 -6.74 -4.23
C GLU A 213 -5.53 -7.51 -5.22
N GLU A 214 -4.22 -7.19 -5.31
CA GLU A 214 -3.28 -7.96 -6.11
C GLU A 214 -3.24 -9.42 -5.68
N ALA A 215 -3.12 -9.68 -4.37
CA ALA A 215 -3.15 -11.04 -3.82
C ALA A 215 -4.47 -11.76 -4.16
N ASN A 216 -5.61 -11.07 -4.06
CA ASN A 216 -6.92 -11.61 -4.40
C ASN A 216 -7.01 -12.02 -5.88
N ILE A 217 -6.55 -11.16 -6.80
CA ILE A 217 -6.55 -11.47 -8.25
C ILE A 217 -5.62 -12.65 -8.57
N ARG A 218 -4.46 -12.71 -7.92
CA ARG A 218 -3.48 -13.78 -8.14
C ARG A 218 -3.98 -15.15 -7.65
N THR A 219 -4.65 -15.20 -6.50
CA THR A 219 -5.03 -16.46 -5.85
C THR A 219 -6.47 -16.90 -6.12
N ASN A 220 -7.35 -15.98 -6.51
CA ASN A 220 -8.78 -16.24 -6.65
C ASN A 220 -9.23 -15.99 -8.08
N VAL A 221 -9.50 -17.09 -8.81
CA VAL A 221 -9.95 -17.02 -10.22
C VAL A 221 -11.26 -16.24 -10.36
N SER A 222 -12.15 -16.28 -9.38
CA SER A 222 -13.43 -15.52 -9.42
C SER A 222 -13.24 -14.01 -9.30
N ALA A 223 -12.10 -13.55 -8.77
CA ALA A 223 -11.75 -12.13 -8.72
C ALA A 223 -11.28 -11.57 -10.07
N ARG A 224 -10.97 -12.42 -11.03
CA ARG A 224 -10.54 -12.05 -12.39
C ARG A 224 -11.77 -11.72 -13.23
N SER A 225 -12.16 -10.44 -13.22
CA SER A 225 -13.43 -9.93 -13.77
C SER A 225 -13.55 -10.03 -15.29
N THR A 226 -12.44 -10.06 -16.04
CA THR A 226 -12.46 -10.12 -17.51
C THR A 226 -11.80 -11.40 -18.04
N ASN A 227 -12.14 -11.77 -19.27
CA ASN A 227 -11.52 -12.93 -19.92
C ASN A 227 -10.01 -12.72 -20.11
N VAL A 228 -9.58 -11.49 -20.39
CA VAL A 228 -8.15 -11.14 -20.52
C VAL A 228 -7.44 -11.40 -19.19
N LEU A 229 -8.01 -10.98 -18.06
CA LEU A 229 -7.47 -11.26 -16.73
C LEU A 229 -7.37 -12.76 -16.44
N LYS A 230 -8.42 -13.52 -16.74
CA LYS A 230 -8.42 -14.97 -16.57
C LYS A 230 -7.30 -15.61 -17.36
N THR A 231 -7.12 -15.23 -18.62
CA THR A 231 -6.11 -15.80 -19.50
C THR A 231 -4.68 -15.40 -19.10
N VAL A 232 -4.47 -14.13 -18.76
CA VAL A 232 -3.16 -13.61 -18.34
C VAL A 232 -2.70 -14.25 -17.02
N PHE A 233 -3.59 -14.35 -16.03
CA PHE A 233 -3.24 -14.93 -14.73
C PHE A 233 -3.27 -16.47 -14.72
N ALA A 234 -3.93 -17.13 -15.68
CA ALA A 234 -3.85 -18.59 -15.86
C ALA A 234 -2.42 -19.07 -16.13
N MET A 235 -1.53 -18.20 -16.63
CA MET A 235 -0.12 -18.52 -16.80
C MET A 235 0.63 -18.67 -15.46
N GLN A 236 0.14 -18.05 -14.40
CA GLN A 236 0.69 -18.23 -13.05
C GLN A 236 0.16 -19.48 -12.36
N ASP A 237 -1.07 -19.90 -12.68
CA ASP A 237 -1.74 -21.05 -12.06
C ASP A 237 -1.08 -22.38 -12.46
N LYS A 238 -0.23 -22.36 -13.49
CA LYS A 238 0.50 -23.54 -14.00
C LYS A 238 1.88 -23.74 -13.37
N LYS A 239 2.29 -22.88 -12.42
CA LYS A 239 3.51 -23.00 -11.63
C LYS A 239 3.24 -23.70 -10.31
#